data_503277c0646d001692995f6718ce32cc
#
_entry.id   503277c0646d001692995f6718ce32cc
#
_cell.length_a   1.000
_cell.length_b   1.000
_cell.length_c   1.000
_cell.angle_alpha   90.00
_cell.angle_beta   90.00
_cell.angle_gamma   90.00
#
_symmetry.space_group_name_H-M   'P 1'
#
loop_
_entity.id
_entity.type
_entity.pdbx_description
1 polymer ?
#
loop_
_entity_poly.entity_id
_entity_poly.type
_entity_poly.pdbx_seq_one_letter_code
_entity_poly.pdbx_strand_id
1 'polypeptide(L)'
;STLFPYTTLFRSERGIPVGRIRDHDAVVFCCRRGEREIELTELFTADDFRAVERRKLKDLYFAILTLYHDKFKHLPIAFAPEHVVKPLAQVLSEAGKTQFHCAESEKFAHVTFFFNGGENTSFPGEEDVCVPSPKGIDFDQKPELSLPEVARTVAGALGKYDFIVTNFANGDVIGHTQNTAAKLDACGYVSRALEQVVDAALAQDYVVAITADHGNIEKLYTVAGKPDGSHTTNLVPFILIDSRQEDPISLRDGALCDVAPTILDVMGLPQPLEMTGRSLAEGHAWSRGRSEEHTSELQSQG
;
A
#
# COMPACT_ATOMS: atom_id res chain seq x y z
N SER A 1 7.09 33.95 5.14
CA SER A 1 6.37 33.22 4.08
C SER A 1 7.35 32.99 2.95
N THR A 2 7.97 31.87 2.95
CA THR A 2 8.71 31.36 1.82
C THR A 2 7.70 30.97 0.76
N LEU A 3 7.31 31.97 0.00
CA LEU A 3 6.67 31.70 -1.27
C LEU A 3 7.68 30.93 -2.10
N PHE A 4 7.30 29.76 -2.38
CA PHE A 4 7.91 28.75 -3.20
C PHE A 4 8.72 29.30 -4.36
N PRO A 5 9.73 28.57 -4.78
CA PRO A 5 10.49 28.85 -5.99
C PRO A 5 9.69 28.81 -7.29
N TYR A 6 8.38 28.74 -7.25
CA TYR A 6 7.52 28.83 -8.44
C TYR A 6 7.64 30.13 -9.19
N THR A 7 7.98 31.21 -8.51
CA THR A 7 8.29 32.49 -9.18
C THR A 7 9.56 32.41 -10.03
N THR A 8 10.41 31.41 -9.81
CA THR A 8 11.60 31.19 -10.65
C THR A 8 11.31 30.34 -11.88
N LEU A 9 10.17 29.68 -11.98
CA LEU A 9 9.75 28.93 -13.17
C LEU A 9 9.23 29.85 -14.28
N PHE A 10 8.75 31.06 -13.93
CA PHE A 10 8.35 32.10 -14.90
C PHE A 10 9.52 33.03 -15.15
N ARG A 11 10.41 32.62 -16.02
CA ARG A 11 11.48 33.51 -16.44
C ARG A 11 10.93 34.53 -17.43
N SER A 12 11.24 35.79 -17.22
CA SER A 12 10.97 36.84 -18.17
C SER A 12 12.24 37.62 -18.46
N GLU A 13 12.45 37.95 -19.70
CA GLU A 13 13.46 38.90 -20.15
C GLU A 13 12.73 40.15 -20.63
N ARG A 14 13.07 41.29 -20.01
CA ARG A 14 12.43 42.60 -20.33
C ARG A 14 10.88 42.55 -20.24
N GLY A 15 10.33 41.81 -19.27
CA GLY A 15 8.87 41.64 -19.11
C GLY A 15 8.21 40.66 -20.08
N ILE A 16 8.95 40.02 -20.96
CA ILE A 16 8.45 39.00 -21.90
C ILE A 16 8.73 37.61 -21.34
N PRO A 17 7.71 36.77 -21.17
CA PRO A 17 7.91 35.39 -20.72
C PRO A 17 8.80 34.62 -21.69
N VAL A 18 9.85 33.93 -21.17
CA VAL A 18 10.74 33.05 -21.95
C VAL A 18 10.37 31.58 -21.68
N GLY A 19 10.68 30.70 -22.64
CA GLY A 19 10.41 29.27 -22.51
C GLY A 19 8.93 28.92 -22.62
N ARG A 20 8.14 29.70 -23.33
CA ARG A 20 6.71 29.41 -23.57
C ARG A 20 6.56 28.20 -24.49
N ILE A 21 5.58 27.36 -24.16
CA ILE A 21 5.14 26.26 -25.02
C ILE A 21 4.44 26.86 -26.25
N ARG A 22 4.79 26.39 -27.44
CA ARG A 22 4.34 26.90 -28.73
C ARG A 22 3.71 25.80 -29.56
N ASP A 23 3.11 26.19 -30.73
CA ASP A 23 2.70 25.23 -31.75
C ASP A 23 3.89 24.37 -32.18
N HIS A 24 3.65 23.08 -32.41
CA HIS A 24 4.63 22.05 -32.80
C HIS A 24 5.68 21.69 -31.75
N ASP A 25 5.51 22.13 -30.51
CA ASP A 25 6.37 21.72 -29.41
C ASP A 25 6.00 20.31 -28.90
N ALA A 26 6.93 19.70 -28.18
CA ALA A 26 6.71 18.48 -27.42
C ALA A 26 6.76 18.77 -25.91
N VAL A 27 5.79 18.24 -25.16
CA VAL A 27 5.70 18.35 -23.72
C VAL A 27 5.72 16.95 -23.12
N VAL A 28 6.62 16.69 -22.18
CA VAL A 28 6.56 15.54 -21.29
C VAL A 28 6.10 16.03 -19.93
N PHE A 29 4.87 15.66 -19.55
CA PHE A 29 4.25 16.11 -18.31
C PHE A 29 4.60 15.14 -17.18
N CYS A 30 5.65 15.49 -16.42
CA CYS A 30 6.24 14.65 -15.36
C CYS A 30 5.43 14.73 -14.05
N CYS A 31 4.16 14.39 -14.09
CA CYS A 31 3.30 14.29 -12.91
C CYS A 31 2.81 12.87 -12.73
N ARG A 32 2.62 12.44 -11.47
CA ARG A 32 2.30 11.06 -11.13
C ARG A 32 0.87 10.88 -10.63
N ARG A 33 0.27 11.90 -10.01
CA ARG A 33 -1.06 11.83 -9.42
C ARG A 33 -1.57 13.22 -9.03
N GLY A 34 -2.87 13.36 -8.90
CA GLY A 34 -3.55 14.49 -8.29
C GLY A 34 -4.60 15.13 -9.20
N GLU A 35 -5.60 15.78 -8.62
CA GLU A 35 -6.69 16.41 -9.34
C GLU A 35 -6.21 17.59 -10.20
N ARG A 36 -5.19 18.32 -9.72
CA ARG A 36 -4.62 19.47 -10.42
C ARG A 36 -3.92 19.10 -11.73
N GLU A 37 -3.33 17.93 -11.79
CA GLU A 37 -2.71 17.37 -13.00
C GLU A 37 -3.76 17.07 -14.07
N ILE A 38 -4.95 16.67 -13.66
CA ILE A 38 -6.08 16.44 -14.56
C ILE A 38 -6.46 17.74 -15.26
N GLU A 39 -6.66 18.82 -14.52
CA GLU A 39 -7.02 20.12 -15.06
C GLU A 39 -5.96 20.68 -16.01
N LEU A 40 -4.68 20.57 -15.64
CA LEU A 40 -3.57 21.01 -16.49
C LEU A 40 -3.47 20.18 -17.77
N THR A 41 -3.67 18.89 -17.72
CA THR A 41 -3.66 18.04 -18.91
C THR A 41 -4.81 18.40 -19.83
N GLU A 42 -6.01 18.61 -19.30
CA GLU A 42 -7.16 19.09 -20.08
C GLU A 42 -6.90 20.48 -20.69
N LEU A 43 -6.28 21.37 -19.92
CA LEU A 43 -5.89 22.69 -20.42
C LEU A 43 -5.04 22.60 -21.70
N PHE A 44 -4.14 21.64 -21.81
CA PHE A 44 -3.29 21.49 -22.99
C PHE A 44 -3.93 20.65 -24.10
N THR A 45 -4.74 19.65 -23.76
CA THR A 45 -5.16 18.59 -24.71
C THR A 45 -6.63 18.63 -25.11
N ALA A 46 -7.54 19.08 -24.23
CA ALA A 46 -8.97 19.06 -24.54
C ALA A 46 -9.35 20.10 -25.61
N ASP A 47 -10.32 19.77 -26.44
CA ASP A 47 -10.82 20.68 -27.47
C ASP A 47 -11.73 21.80 -26.92
N ASP A 48 -12.53 21.43 -25.90
CA ASP A 48 -13.61 22.26 -25.34
C ASP A 48 -13.33 22.78 -23.92
N PHE A 49 -12.06 22.89 -23.53
CA PHE A 49 -11.70 23.40 -22.21
C PHE A 49 -12.16 24.85 -22.02
N ARG A 50 -13.03 25.10 -21.02
CA ARG A 50 -13.72 26.38 -20.81
C ARG A 50 -13.37 27.08 -19.48
N ALA A 51 -12.59 26.44 -18.61
CA ALA A 51 -12.28 27.02 -17.29
C ALA A 51 -11.46 28.32 -17.37
N VAL A 52 -10.63 28.46 -18.41
CA VAL A 52 -9.92 29.70 -18.73
C VAL A 52 -9.91 29.92 -20.26
N GLU A 53 -9.89 31.19 -20.65
CA GLU A 53 -9.71 31.54 -22.07
C GLU A 53 -8.28 31.20 -22.50
N ARG A 54 -8.16 30.41 -23.57
CA ARG A 54 -6.86 30.00 -24.11
C ARG A 54 -6.91 29.85 -25.64
N ARG A 55 -5.78 30.01 -26.27
CA ARG A 55 -5.56 29.51 -27.63
C ARG A 55 -5.09 28.06 -27.57
N LYS A 56 -5.80 27.13 -28.19
CA LYS A 56 -5.30 25.76 -28.35
C LYS A 56 -4.04 25.76 -29.20
N LEU A 57 -3.01 25.09 -28.76
CA LEU A 57 -1.75 24.92 -29.47
C LEU A 57 -1.97 23.91 -30.62
N LYS A 58 -1.39 24.20 -31.79
CA LYS A 58 -1.46 23.32 -32.96
C LYS A 58 -0.34 22.28 -32.87
N ASP A 59 -0.67 21.04 -33.23
CA ASP A 59 0.29 19.93 -33.32
C ASP A 59 1.21 19.80 -32.12
N LEU A 60 0.64 20.06 -30.93
CA LEU A 60 1.36 19.85 -29.65
C LEU A 60 1.45 18.35 -29.36
N TYR A 61 2.68 17.80 -29.30
CA TYR A 61 2.89 16.45 -28.78
C TYR A 61 2.89 16.51 -27.24
N PHE A 62 1.85 15.94 -26.62
CA PHE A 62 1.71 15.95 -25.16
C PHE A 62 1.74 14.53 -24.62
N ALA A 63 2.84 14.15 -23.95
CA ALA A 63 3.02 12.87 -23.29
C ALA A 63 2.87 13.02 -21.77
N ILE A 64 2.15 12.12 -21.14
CA ILE A 64 2.05 12.01 -19.69
C ILE A 64 3.05 10.98 -19.14
N LEU A 65 3.56 11.21 -17.93
CA LEU A 65 4.54 10.31 -17.33
C LEU A 65 3.95 8.93 -17.07
N THR A 66 2.76 8.91 -16.46
CA THR A 66 1.99 7.68 -16.19
C THR A 66 0.50 7.97 -16.35
N LEU A 67 -0.31 6.93 -16.48
CA LEU A 67 -1.76 7.08 -16.54
C LEU A 67 -2.32 7.35 -15.13
N TYR A 68 -2.79 8.55 -14.89
CA TYR A 68 -3.41 8.95 -13.61
C TYR A 68 -4.93 9.15 -13.71
N HIS A 69 -5.52 9.02 -14.89
CA HIS A 69 -6.97 9.00 -15.10
C HIS A 69 -7.32 8.38 -16.45
N ASP A 70 -8.35 7.55 -16.50
CA ASP A 70 -8.78 6.77 -17.67
C ASP A 70 -9.09 7.60 -18.91
N LYS A 71 -9.59 8.84 -18.74
CA LYS A 71 -9.87 9.74 -19.87
C LYS A 71 -8.63 10.11 -20.68
N PHE A 72 -7.43 9.89 -20.16
CA PHE A 72 -6.16 10.20 -20.82
C PHE A 72 -5.48 8.97 -21.47
N LYS A 73 -6.17 7.82 -21.52
CA LYS A 73 -5.66 6.62 -22.22
C LYS A 73 -5.29 6.85 -23.69
N HIS A 74 -5.85 7.91 -24.29
CA HIS A 74 -5.58 8.29 -25.67
C HIS A 74 -4.28 9.09 -25.87
N LEU A 75 -3.66 9.57 -24.79
CA LEU A 75 -2.38 10.31 -24.83
C LEU A 75 -1.21 9.34 -24.84
N PRO A 76 -0.05 9.74 -25.41
CA PRO A 76 1.20 9.03 -25.20
C PRO A 76 1.54 8.93 -23.72
N ILE A 77 1.84 7.71 -23.23
CA ILE A 77 2.17 7.40 -21.85
C ILE A 77 3.61 6.90 -21.81
N ALA A 78 4.50 7.60 -21.05
CA ALA A 78 5.91 7.23 -20.98
C ALA A 78 6.13 5.93 -20.19
N PHE A 79 5.40 5.75 -19.09
CA PHE A 79 5.42 4.56 -18.25
C PHE A 79 3.96 4.14 -18.02
N ALA A 80 3.50 3.19 -18.81
CA ALA A 80 2.18 2.62 -18.63
C ALA A 80 2.09 1.97 -17.24
N PRO A 81 0.93 2.03 -16.56
CA PRO A 81 0.72 1.27 -15.35
C PRO A 81 0.94 -0.21 -15.63
N GLU A 82 1.77 -0.85 -14.83
CA GLU A 82 1.89 -2.30 -14.87
C GLU A 82 0.65 -2.89 -14.18
N HIS A 83 0.01 -3.83 -14.85
CA HIS A 83 -1.07 -4.59 -14.25
C HIS A 83 -0.45 -5.69 -13.39
N VAL A 84 -0.76 -5.70 -12.11
CA VAL A 84 -0.28 -6.76 -11.20
C VAL A 84 -1.11 -8.01 -11.46
N VAL A 85 -0.47 -9.01 -12.06
CA VAL A 85 -1.10 -10.29 -12.33
C VAL A 85 -0.93 -11.21 -11.11
N LYS A 86 -1.99 -11.92 -10.73
CA LYS A 86 -1.97 -12.84 -9.58
C LYS A 86 -1.55 -12.18 -8.26
N PRO A 87 -2.19 -11.07 -7.82
CA PRO A 87 -1.97 -10.58 -6.47
C PRO A 87 -2.37 -11.65 -5.43
N LEU A 88 -1.88 -11.53 -4.19
CA LEU A 88 -2.14 -12.51 -3.13
C LEU A 88 -3.65 -12.78 -2.95
N ALA A 89 -4.48 -11.73 -2.94
CA ALA A 89 -5.94 -11.89 -2.81
C ALA A 89 -6.56 -12.76 -3.90
N GLN A 90 -6.10 -12.63 -5.15
CA GLN A 90 -6.56 -13.47 -6.25
C GLN A 90 -6.16 -14.93 -6.04
N VAL A 91 -4.91 -15.19 -5.63
CA VAL A 91 -4.41 -16.56 -5.40
C VAL A 91 -5.19 -17.24 -4.28
N LEU A 92 -5.46 -16.52 -3.19
CA LEU A 92 -6.28 -17.02 -2.08
C LEU A 92 -7.70 -17.33 -2.51
N SER A 93 -8.34 -16.44 -3.27
CA SER A 93 -9.68 -16.64 -3.83
C SER A 93 -9.75 -17.86 -4.76
N GLU A 94 -8.79 -18.02 -5.66
CA GLU A 94 -8.70 -19.19 -6.56
C GLU A 94 -8.48 -20.51 -5.81
N ALA A 95 -7.82 -20.43 -4.64
CA ALA A 95 -7.67 -21.57 -3.73
C ALA A 95 -8.92 -21.81 -2.85
N GLY A 96 -10.01 -21.07 -3.07
CA GLY A 96 -11.26 -21.18 -2.29
C GLY A 96 -11.14 -20.68 -0.85
N LYS A 97 -10.15 -19.82 -0.55
CA LYS A 97 -9.93 -19.27 0.78
C LYS A 97 -10.79 -18.04 1.01
N THR A 98 -11.33 -17.92 2.21
CA THR A 98 -12.06 -16.74 2.65
C THR A 98 -11.10 -15.69 3.19
N GLN A 99 -11.38 -14.40 2.88
CA GLN A 99 -10.49 -13.28 3.19
C GLN A 99 -11.27 -12.15 3.87
N PHE A 100 -10.63 -11.50 4.83
CA PHE A 100 -11.15 -10.31 5.49
C PHE A 100 -10.11 -9.19 5.47
N HIS A 101 -10.48 -8.05 4.86
CA HIS A 101 -9.61 -6.90 4.70
C HIS A 101 -10.16 -5.73 5.51
N CYS A 102 -9.38 -5.20 6.45
CA CYS A 102 -9.84 -4.14 7.34
C CYS A 102 -8.78 -3.06 7.53
N ALA A 103 -9.17 -1.82 7.37
CA ALA A 103 -8.37 -0.66 7.76
C ALA A 103 -9.27 0.55 8.00
N GLU A 104 -8.70 1.61 8.58
CA GLU A 104 -9.39 2.89 8.59
C GLU A 104 -9.30 3.59 7.23
N SER A 105 -10.18 4.59 6.99
CA SER A 105 -10.37 5.23 5.67
C SER A 105 -9.06 5.69 5.02
N GLU A 106 -8.10 6.21 5.81
CA GLU A 106 -6.81 6.71 5.30
C GLU A 106 -5.95 5.61 4.65
N LYS A 107 -6.15 4.34 5.04
CA LYS A 107 -5.37 3.20 4.57
C LYS A 107 -6.23 2.07 3.98
N PHE A 108 -7.53 2.30 3.80
CA PHE A 108 -8.44 1.28 3.27
C PHE A 108 -8.05 0.83 1.85
N ALA A 109 -7.69 1.77 0.97
CA ALA A 109 -7.22 1.43 -0.36
C ALA A 109 -5.94 0.57 -0.38
N HIS A 110 -5.13 0.62 0.69
CA HIS A 110 -3.89 -0.16 0.77
C HIS A 110 -4.16 -1.64 1.03
N VAL A 111 -5.23 -1.96 1.75
CA VAL A 111 -5.64 -3.36 2.00
C VAL A 111 -6.71 -3.86 1.02
N THR A 112 -7.20 -3.03 0.10
CA THR A 112 -8.19 -3.38 -0.93
C THR A 112 -7.63 -3.13 -2.33
N PHE A 113 -7.85 -1.95 -2.91
CA PHE A 113 -7.45 -1.62 -4.27
C PHE A 113 -6.00 -1.99 -4.61
N PHE A 114 -5.03 -1.54 -3.80
CA PHE A 114 -3.61 -1.85 -4.07
C PHE A 114 -3.26 -3.31 -3.77
N PHE A 115 -3.83 -3.88 -2.71
CA PHE A 115 -3.64 -5.29 -2.36
C PHE A 115 -4.21 -6.22 -3.43
N ASN A 116 -5.30 -5.80 -4.09
CA ASN A 116 -5.96 -6.50 -5.19
C ASN A 116 -5.32 -6.21 -6.57
N GLY A 117 -4.11 -5.66 -6.58
CA GLY A 117 -3.36 -5.44 -7.83
C GLY A 117 -3.84 -4.26 -8.67
N GLY A 118 -4.60 -3.32 -8.09
CA GLY A 118 -5.19 -2.17 -8.78
C GLY A 118 -6.64 -2.40 -9.24
N GLU A 119 -7.28 -3.48 -8.78
CA GLU A 119 -8.68 -3.77 -9.04
C GLU A 119 -9.59 -3.19 -7.96
N ASN A 120 -10.70 -2.57 -8.37
CA ASN A 120 -11.70 -2.02 -7.43
C ASN A 120 -12.75 -3.04 -6.99
N THR A 121 -12.72 -4.24 -7.55
CA THR A 121 -13.68 -5.30 -7.25
C THR A 121 -13.03 -6.30 -6.32
N SER A 122 -13.73 -6.64 -5.22
CA SER A 122 -13.30 -7.68 -4.29
C SER A 122 -13.33 -9.05 -4.99
N PHE A 123 -12.38 -9.90 -4.68
CA PHE A 123 -12.36 -11.27 -5.18
C PHE A 123 -13.41 -12.16 -4.47
N PRO A 124 -13.89 -13.24 -5.11
CA PRO A 124 -14.78 -14.18 -4.44
C PRO A 124 -14.22 -14.66 -3.09
N GLY A 125 -15.02 -14.58 -2.02
CA GLY A 125 -14.61 -14.94 -0.66
C GLY A 125 -13.93 -13.80 0.12
N GLU A 126 -13.79 -12.62 -0.45
CA GLU A 126 -13.24 -11.42 0.17
C GLU A 126 -14.35 -10.55 0.77
N GLU A 127 -14.18 -10.12 2.01
CA GLU A 127 -15.01 -9.14 2.69
C GLU A 127 -14.15 -7.95 3.13
N ASP A 128 -14.58 -6.74 2.74
CA ASP A 128 -13.87 -5.50 2.97
C ASP A 128 -14.60 -4.64 4.00
N VAL A 129 -13.92 -4.24 5.06
CA VAL A 129 -14.49 -3.39 6.12
C VAL A 129 -13.67 -2.13 6.31
N CYS A 130 -14.26 -0.99 5.97
CA CYS A 130 -13.69 0.33 6.17
C CYS A 130 -14.16 0.93 7.51
N VAL A 131 -13.23 1.16 8.42
CA VAL A 131 -13.48 1.91 9.65
C VAL A 131 -13.29 3.40 9.36
N PRO A 132 -14.28 4.27 9.64
CA PRO A 132 -14.13 5.70 9.38
C PRO A 132 -12.97 6.32 10.18
N SER A 133 -12.05 6.99 9.52
CA SER A 133 -11.03 7.82 10.17
C SER A 133 -11.65 9.07 10.82
N PRO A 134 -11.02 9.65 11.85
CA PRO A 134 -11.48 10.90 12.46
C PRO A 134 -11.58 12.01 11.42
N LYS A 135 -12.66 12.83 11.50
CA LYS A 135 -12.91 13.95 10.60
C LYS A 135 -12.94 15.26 11.34
N GLY A 136 -12.46 16.34 10.69
CA GLY A 136 -12.56 17.70 11.21
C GLY A 136 -11.61 18.05 12.36
N ILE A 137 -10.60 17.21 12.60
CA ILE A 137 -9.53 17.44 13.57
C ILE A 137 -8.17 17.19 12.91
N ASP A 138 -7.13 17.84 13.38
CA ASP A 138 -5.77 17.50 12.98
C ASP A 138 -5.39 16.16 13.61
N PHE A 139 -4.80 15.28 12.84
CA PHE A 139 -4.52 13.90 13.27
C PHE A 139 -3.58 13.82 14.48
N ASP A 140 -2.68 14.78 14.64
CA ASP A 140 -1.77 14.83 15.79
C ASP A 140 -2.45 15.20 17.12
N GLN A 141 -3.71 15.67 17.07
CA GLN A 141 -4.55 15.86 18.26
C GLN A 141 -5.25 14.59 18.72
N LYS A 142 -5.27 13.57 17.86
CA LYS A 142 -5.85 12.26 18.14
C LYS A 142 -4.95 11.13 17.58
N PRO A 143 -3.75 10.92 18.17
CA PRO A 143 -2.76 9.98 17.63
C PRO A 143 -3.18 8.52 17.64
N GLU A 144 -4.21 8.14 18.40
CA GLU A 144 -4.84 6.82 18.33
C GLU A 144 -5.66 6.62 17.06
N LEU A 145 -6.12 7.69 16.39
CA LEU A 145 -6.98 7.66 15.21
C LEU A 145 -8.24 6.79 15.46
N SER A 146 -8.56 5.88 14.55
CA SER A 146 -9.61 4.87 14.72
C SER A 146 -9.05 3.47 15.00
N LEU A 147 -7.77 3.38 15.37
CA LEU A 147 -7.07 2.11 15.61
C LEU A 147 -7.79 1.19 16.62
N PRO A 148 -8.35 1.68 17.77
CA PRO A 148 -9.07 0.79 18.69
C PRO A 148 -10.29 0.12 18.05
N GLU A 149 -10.94 0.77 17.09
CA GLU A 149 -12.06 0.19 16.34
C GLU A 149 -11.57 -0.83 15.32
N VAL A 150 -10.49 -0.51 14.57
CA VAL A 150 -9.85 -1.44 13.64
C VAL A 150 -9.44 -2.72 14.39
N ALA A 151 -8.75 -2.60 15.52
CA ALA A 151 -8.31 -3.75 16.31
C ALA A 151 -9.49 -4.62 16.79
N ARG A 152 -10.60 -3.99 17.27
CA ARG A 152 -11.81 -4.72 17.68
C ARG A 152 -12.48 -5.43 16.49
N THR A 153 -12.57 -4.77 15.35
CA THR A 153 -13.15 -5.31 14.13
C THR A 153 -12.36 -6.52 13.62
N VAL A 154 -11.05 -6.41 13.59
CA VAL A 154 -10.14 -7.51 13.23
C VAL A 154 -10.26 -8.68 14.21
N ALA A 155 -10.22 -8.42 15.53
CA ALA A 155 -10.39 -9.45 16.54
C ALA A 155 -11.75 -10.16 16.42
N GLY A 156 -12.82 -9.44 16.04
CA GLY A 156 -14.14 -10.00 15.81
C GLY A 156 -14.28 -10.84 14.53
N ALA A 157 -13.34 -10.72 13.60
CA ALA A 157 -13.28 -11.51 12.36
C ALA A 157 -12.52 -12.84 12.54
N LEU A 158 -11.67 -12.95 13.55
CA LEU A 158 -10.91 -14.17 13.82
C LEU A 158 -11.81 -15.40 13.99
N GLY A 159 -11.35 -16.52 13.48
CA GLY A 159 -12.09 -17.78 13.44
C GLY A 159 -13.16 -17.90 12.36
N LYS A 160 -13.38 -16.83 11.55
CA LYS A 160 -14.38 -16.81 10.47
C LYS A 160 -13.77 -16.85 9.06
N TYR A 161 -12.52 -16.43 8.93
CA TYR A 161 -11.83 -16.31 7.63
C TYR A 161 -10.50 -17.05 7.67
N ASP A 162 -10.10 -17.59 6.53
CA ASP A 162 -8.81 -18.27 6.36
C ASP A 162 -7.63 -17.28 6.38
N PHE A 163 -7.85 -16.06 5.89
CA PHE A 163 -6.84 -15.00 5.81
C PHE A 163 -7.43 -13.65 6.25
N ILE A 164 -6.66 -12.93 7.04
CA ILE A 164 -7.04 -11.58 7.51
C ILE A 164 -5.87 -10.64 7.24
N VAL A 165 -6.13 -9.52 6.57
CA VAL A 165 -5.17 -8.44 6.39
C VAL A 165 -5.71 -7.15 6.97
N THR A 166 -4.85 -6.43 7.70
CA THR A 166 -5.18 -5.13 8.27
C THR A 166 -4.00 -4.18 8.16
N ASN A 167 -4.29 -2.89 8.14
CA ASN A 167 -3.30 -1.83 8.20
C ASN A 167 -3.58 -0.92 9.39
N PHE A 168 -2.56 -0.69 10.23
CA PHE A 168 -2.58 0.25 11.32
C PHE A 168 -1.95 1.56 10.86
N ALA A 169 -2.81 2.52 10.49
CA ALA A 169 -2.44 3.73 9.79
C ALA A 169 -1.55 4.72 10.58
N ASN A 170 -1.52 4.56 11.90
CA ASN A 170 -0.95 5.56 12.82
C ASN A 170 0.53 5.85 12.53
N GLY A 171 1.34 4.83 12.23
CA GLY A 171 2.77 4.98 11.96
C GLY A 171 3.05 5.94 10.80
N ASP A 172 2.27 5.84 9.73
CA ASP A 172 2.42 6.70 8.56
C ASP A 172 1.68 8.03 8.74
N VAL A 173 0.39 8.02 9.09
CA VAL A 173 -0.44 9.22 9.17
C VAL A 173 0.10 10.20 10.20
N ILE A 174 0.40 9.76 11.42
CA ILE A 174 1.00 10.59 12.46
C ILE A 174 2.47 10.88 12.15
N GLY A 175 3.16 9.94 11.50
CA GLY A 175 4.52 10.10 11.02
C GLY A 175 4.72 11.32 10.14
N HIS A 176 3.73 11.69 9.34
CA HIS A 176 3.76 12.89 8.48
C HIS A 176 3.59 14.21 9.24
N THR A 177 3.17 14.19 10.51
CA THR A 177 3.01 15.39 11.31
C THR A 177 4.35 15.94 11.83
N GLN A 178 4.36 17.18 12.30
CA GLN A 178 5.54 17.79 12.93
C GLN A 178 5.55 17.60 14.47
N ASN A 179 4.56 16.90 15.02
CA ASN A 179 4.37 16.71 16.45
C ASN A 179 5.05 15.43 16.93
N THR A 180 6.25 15.57 17.47
CA THR A 180 7.05 14.45 17.97
C THR A 180 6.38 13.70 19.14
N ALA A 181 5.67 14.43 20.02
CA ALA A 181 4.95 13.79 21.13
C ALA A 181 3.84 12.89 20.61
N ALA A 182 3.04 13.38 19.66
CA ALA A 182 2.00 12.59 19.01
C ALA A 182 2.55 11.33 18.32
N LYS A 183 3.76 11.41 17.73
CA LYS A 183 4.43 10.24 17.13
C LYS A 183 4.76 9.17 18.18
N LEU A 184 5.28 9.57 19.33
CA LEU A 184 5.58 8.64 20.44
C LEU A 184 4.29 8.01 20.98
N ASP A 185 3.23 8.82 21.16
CA ASP A 185 1.93 8.32 21.59
C ASP A 185 1.34 7.33 20.60
N ALA A 186 1.44 7.63 19.29
CA ALA A 186 1.00 6.73 18.21
C ALA A 186 1.69 5.36 18.28
N CYS A 187 3.00 5.31 18.52
CA CYS A 187 3.72 4.06 18.73
C CYS A 187 3.17 3.26 19.90
N GLY A 188 2.83 3.94 21.01
CA GLY A 188 2.21 3.32 22.18
C GLY A 188 0.82 2.75 21.87
N TYR A 189 0.02 3.43 21.07
CA TYR A 189 -1.30 2.93 20.62
C TYR A 189 -1.16 1.71 19.71
N VAL A 190 -0.24 1.76 18.73
CA VAL A 190 0.05 0.64 17.84
C VAL A 190 0.51 -0.59 18.62
N SER A 191 1.41 -0.42 19.59
CA SER A 191 1.90 -1.53 20.44
C SER A 191 0.75 -2.25 21.17
N ARG A 192 -0.15 -1.49 21.79
CA ARG A 192 -1.33 -2.08 22.50
C ARG A 192 -2.32 -2.75 21.55
N ALA A 193 -2.53 -2.17 20.37
CA ALA A 193 -3.42 -2.77 19.38
C ALA A 193 -2.82 -4.05 18.78
N LEU A 194 -1.49 -4.08 18.57
CA LEU A 194 -0.78 -5.30 18.16
C LEU A 194 -0.91 -6.39 19.22
N GLU A 195 -0.63 -6.08 20.49
CA GLU A 195 -0.81 -7.04 21.59
C GLU A 195 -2.22 -7.65 21.56
N GLN A 196 -3.25 -6.80 21.53
CA GLN A 196 -4.64 -7.26 21.50
C GLN A 196 -4.95 -8.19 20.31
N VAL A 197 -4.54 -7.80 19.09
CA VAL A 197 -4.85 -8.56 17.88
C VAL A 197 -4.02 -9.84 17.79
N VAL A 198 -2.75 -9.78 18.14
CA VAL A 198 -1.85 -10.94 18.14
C VAL A 198 -2.32 -11.98 19.14
N ASP A 199 -2.59 -11.59 20.39
CA ASP A 199 -3.07 -12.52 21.42
C ASP A 199 -4.38 -13.19 21.00
N ALA A 200 -5.32 -12.41 20.45
CA ALA A 200 -6.58 -12.94 19.97
C ALA A 200 -6.40 -13.90 18.77
N ALA A 201 -5.47 -13.60 17.87
CA ALA A 201 -5.17 -14.42 16.69
C ALA A 201 -4.50 -15.76 17.11
N LEU A 202 -3.53 -15.70 17.98
CA LEU A 202 -2.85 -16.91 18.50
C LEU A 202 -3.81 -17.81 19.29
N ALA A 203 -4.76 -17.24 20.03
CA ALA A 203 -5.82 -17.99 20.71
C ALA A 203 -6.80 -18.70 19.75
N GLN A 204 -6.78 -18.37 18.47
CA GLN A 204 -7.58 -18.98 17.40
C GLN A 204 -6.71 -19.76 16.39
N ASP A 205 -5.50 -20.13 16.78
CA ASP A 205 -4.52 -20.90 15.99
C ASP A 205 -4.10 -20.23 14.66
N TYR A 206 -4.19 -18.90 14.56
CA TYR A 206 -3.64 -18.18 13.41
C TYR A 206 -2.12 -18.08 13.49
N VAL A 207 -1.48 -18.14 12.34
CA VAL A 207 -0.11 -17.64 12.16
C VAL A 207 -0.18 -16.14 11.92
N VAL A 208 0.63 -15.37 12.63
CA VAL A 208 0.62 -13.90 12.52
C VAL A 208 1.90 -13.42 11.85
N ALA A 209 1.76 -12.67 10.76
CA ALA A 209 2.86 -11.97 10.10
C ALA A 209 2.70 -10.45 10.32
N ILE A 210 3.75 -9.79 10.80
CA ILE A 210 3.78 -8.35 11.04
C ILE A 210 4.90 -7.74 10.22
N THR A 211 4.57 -6.72 9.43
CA THR A 211 5.55 -5.98 8.63
C THR A 211 5.09 -4.53 8.42
N ALA A 212 5.88 -3.76 7.69
CA ALA A 212 5.51 -2.44 7.18
C ALA A 212 5.87 -2.32 5.69
N ASP A 213 5.21 -1.42 4.99
CA ASP A 213 5.46 -1.13 3.58
C ASP A 213 6.66 -0.18 3.38
N HIS A 214 6.94 0.69 4.33
CA HIS A 214 8.07 1.62 4.38
C HIS A 214 8.31 2.12 5.80
N GLY A 215 9.43 2.79 6.03
CA GLY A 215 9.71 3.53 7.25
C GLY A 215 9.17 4.96 7.19
N ASN A 216 8.85 5.53 8.34
CA ASN A 216 8.42 6.91 8.53
C ASN A 216 8.66 7.36 10.00
N ILE A 217 7.82 6.85 10.92
CA ILE A 217 7.74 7.34 12.30
C ILE A 217 8.98 7.06 13.14
N GLU A 218 9.80 6.08 12.76
CA GLU A 218 11.05 5.74 13.44
C GLU A 218 12.10 6.82 13.35
N LYS A 219 11.94 7.78 12.41
CA LYS A 219 12.84 8.92 12.23
C LYS A 219 12.16 10.22 12.65
N LEU A 220 12.40 10.63 13.88
CA LEU A 220 11.75 11.81 14.47
C LEU A 220 12.30 13.14 13.95
N TYR A 221 13.60 13.19 13.61
CA TYR A 221 14.29 14.43 13.26
C TYR A 221 15.13 14.31 12.00
N THR A 222 15.16 15.38 11.24
CA THR A 222 16.12 15.55 10.14
C THR A 222 17.54 15.75 10.67
N VAL A 223 18.54 15.66 9.80
CA VAL A 223 19.94 15.96 10.13
C VAL A 223 20.11 17.40 10.69
N ALA A 224 19.23 18.32 10.30
CA ALA A 224 19.22 19.70 10.82
C ALA A 224 18.50 19.86 12.16
N GLY A 225 18.07 18.77 12.81
CA GLY A 225 17.38 18.79 14.11
C GLY A 225 15.93 19.28 14.07
N LYS A 226 15.31 19.37 12.88
CA LYS A 226 13.90 19.70 12.73
C LYS A 226 13.07 18.40 12.70
N PRO A 227 11.79 18.44 13.17
CA PRO A 227 10.90 17.28 13.01
C PRO A 227 10.87 16.81 11.56
N ASP A 228 10.97 15.49 11.35
CA ASP A 228 10.90 14.86 10.04
C ASP A 228 9.52 14.22 9.84
N GLY A 229 8.88 14.49 8.74
CA GLY A 229 7.59 13.91 8.35
C GLY A 229 7.68 13.15 7.03
N SER A 230 8.88 12.75 6.63
CA SER A 230 9.10 12.06 5.35
C SER A 230 9.24 10.56 5.54
N HIS A 231 8.84 9.80 4.53
CA HIS A 231 9.19 8.38 4.47
C HIS A 231 10.71 8.19 4.51
N THR A 232 11.14 7.06 5.06
CA THR A 232 12.55 6.68 5.11
C THR A 232 12.81 5.47 4.20
N THR A 233 14.09 5.26 3.89
CA THR A 233 14.57 4.05 3.22
C THR A 233 15.13 3.03 4.21
N ASN A 234 14.82 3.17 5.49
CA ASN A 234 15.21 2.20 6.50
C ASN A 234 14.57 0.84 6.22
N LEU A 235 15.25 -0.21 6.63
CA LEU A 235 14.68 -1.55 6.56
C LEU A 235 13.47 -1.66 7.50
N VAL A 236 12.45 -2.34 7.04
CA VAL A 236 11.25 -2.63 7.83
C VAL A 236 11.35 -4.02 8.47
N PRO A 237 10.76 -4.23 9.66
CA PRO A 237 10.76 -5.55 10.28
C PRO A 237 9.83 -6.51 9.52
N PHE A 238 10.16 -7.80 9.55
CA PHE A 238 9.23 -8.88 9.26
C PHE A 238 9.26 -9.87 10.43
N ILE A 239 8.13 -10.05 11.09
CA ILE A 239 7.97 -10.90 12.26
C ILE A 239 6.93 -11.97 11.92
N LEU A 240 7.25 -13.23 12.14
CA LEU A 240 6.34 -14.36 11.94
C LEU A 240 6.17 -15.11 13.25
N ILE A 241 4.93 -15.29 13.68
CA ILE A 241 4.57 -15.91 14.95
C ILE A 241 3.63 -17.09 14.67
N ASP A 242 4.03 -18.29 15.06
CA ASP A 242 3.20 -19.50 15.05
C ASP A 242 3.31 -20.18 16.42
N SER A 243 2.27 -20.06 17.25
CA SER A 243 2.25 -20.64 18.60
C SER A 243 2.19 -22.17 18.63
N ARG A 244 1.95 -22.81 17.49
CA ARG A 244 1.93 -24.28 17.36
C ARG A 244 3.32 -24.87 17.18
N GLN A 245 4.32 -24.04 16.94
CA GLN A 245 5.71 -24.45 16.76
C GLN A 245 6.45 -24.40 18.10
N GLU A 246 7.15 -25.47 18.45
CA GLU A 246 8.00 -25.51 19.64
C GLU A 246 9.31 -24.74 19.41
N ASP A 247 9.86 -24.83 18.21
CA ASP A 247 11.09 -24.15 17.82
C ASP A 247 10.80 -22.82 17.07
N PRO A 248 11.63 -21.79 17.28
CA PRO A 248 11.52 -20.53 16.52
C PRO A 248 11.69 -20.77 15.02
N ILE A 249 10.81 -20.14 14.22
CA ILE A 249 10.92 -20.15 12.76
C ILE A 249 12.14 -19.33 12.35
N SER A 250 13.08 -19.94 11.65
CA SER A 250 14.23 -19.23 11.09
C SER A 250 13.78 -18.40 9.87
N LEU A 251 14.08 -17.12 9.90
CA LEU A 251 13.78 -16.19 8.80
C LEU A 251 15.08 -15.64 8.21
N ARG A 252 15.15 -15.59 6.89
CA ARG A 252 16.21 -14.87 6.19
C ARG A 252 15.85 -13.39 5.99
N ASP A 253 16.84 -12.56 5.77
CA ASP A 253 16.62 -11.21 5.25
C ASP A 253 16.07 -11.28 3.81
N GLY A 254 15.25 -10.28 3.46
CA GLY A 254 14.61 -10.26 2.14
C GLY A 254 14.08 -8.89 1.74
N ALA A 255 13.07 -8.91 0.90
CA ALA A 255 12.41 -7.72 0.37
C ALA A 255 10.89 -7.84 0.48
N LEU A 256 10.17 -6.74 0.28
CA LEU A 256 8.69 -6.72 0.34
C LEU A 256 8.04 -7.71 -0.63
N CYS A 257 8.67 -7.98 -1.78
CA CYS A 257 8.19 -8.99 -2.74
C CYS A 257 8.21 -10.42 -2.19
N ASP A 258 8.90 -10.67 -1.08
CA ASP A 258 8.99 -11.97 -0.43
C ASP A 258 7.84 -12.23 0.56
N VAL A 259 7.08 -11.20 0.93
CA VAL A 259 6.00 -11.30 1.93
C VAL A 259 4.87 -12.20 1.44
N ALA A 260 4.32 -11.94 0.25
CA ALA A 260 3.24 -12.76 -0.31
C ALA A 260 3.66 -14.23 -0.52
N PRO A 261 4.84 -14.55 -1.12
CA PRO A 261 5.37 -15.91 -1.15
C PRO A 261 5.48 -16.57 0.22
N THR A 262 5.87 -15.83 1.27
CA THR A 262 5.95 -16.37 2.63
C THR A 262 4.56 -16.72 3.17
N ILE A 263 3.55 -15.88 2.95
CA ILE A 263 2.17 -16.16 3.36
C ILE A 263 1.64 -17.41 2.64
N LEU A 264 1.87 -17.53 1.33
CA LEU A 264 1.45 -18.72 0.58
C LEU A 264 2.14 -20.00 1.09
N ASP A 265 3.43 -19.92 1.41
CA ASP A 265 4.19 -21.04 1.98
C ASP A 265 3.60 -21.47 3.34
N VAL A 266 3.34 -20.52 4.25
CA VAL A 266 2.67 -20.75 5.54
C VAL A 266 1.31 -21.41 5.37
N MET A 267 0.54 -21.00 4.36
CA MET A 267 -0.79 -21.53 4.07
C MET A 267 -0.73 -22.86 3.28
N GLY A 268 0.45 -23.33 2.88
CA GLY A 268 0.64 -24.53 2.06
C GLY A 268 0.02 -24.39 0.66
N LEU A 269 0.01 -23.19 0.12
CA LEU A 269 -0.53 -22.87 -1.20
C LEU A 269 0.60 -22.69 -2.23
N PRO A 270 0.38 -23.08 -3.50
CA PRO A 270 1.39 -22.93 -4.53
C PRO A 270 1.62 -21.44 -4.86
N GLN A 271 2.89 -21.07 -4.97
CA GLN A 271 3.29 -19.73 -5.43
C GLN A 271 3.12 -19.65 -6.96
N PRO A 272 2.41 -18.65 -7.52
CA PRO A 272 2.32 -18.43 -8.95
C PRO A 272 3.67 -17.94 -9.53
N LEU A 273 3.90 -18.21 -10.82
CA LEU A 273 5.15 -17.84 -11.50
C LEU A 273 5.37 -16.33 -11.59
N GLU A 274 4.29 -15.56 -11.54
CA GLU A 274 4.29 -14.10 -11.58
C GLU A 274 4.84 -13.47 -10.29
N MET A 275 4.80 -14.19 -9.17
CA MET A 275 5.45 -13.76 -7.93
C MET A 275 6.93 -14.11 -7.97
N THR A 276 7.79 -13.09 -8.13
CA THR A 276 9.24 -13.25 -8.28
C THR A 276 9.99 -13.36 -6.96
N GLY A 277 9.35 -13.04 -5.83
CA GLY A 277 9.90 -13.21 -4.49
C GLY A 277 9.99 -14.69 -4.09
N ARG A 278 10.52 -14.96 -2.90
CA ARG A 278 10.60 -16.31 -2.32
C ARG A 278 10.30 -16.26 -0.83
N SER A 279 9.80 -17.34 -0.25
CA SER A 279 9.53 -17.41 1.19
C SER A 279 10.73 -16.95 2.03
N LEU A 280 10.45 -16.14 3.06
CA LEU A 280 11.42 -15.71 4.06
C LEU A 280 11.72 -16.82 5.08
N ALA A 281 10.81 -17.79 5.26
CA ALA A 281 11.00 -18.90 6.18
C ALA A 281 11.97 -19.94 5.60
N GLU A 282 13.02 -20.25 6.35
CA GLU A 282 14.03 -21.23 5.95
C GLU A 282 13.83 -22.56 6.66
N GLY A 283 13.87 -23.64 5.88
CA GLY A 283 13.89 -25.00 6.40
C GLY A 283 12.59 -25.48 7.07
N HIS A 284 11.53 -24.67 7.01
CA HIS A 284 10.27 -25.00 7.63
C HIS A 284 9.38 -25.82 6.70
N ALA A 285 8.82 -26.92 7.21
CA ALA A 285 8.09 -27.90 6.39
C ALA A 285 6.56 -27.71 6.51
N TRP A 286 6.03 -26.49 6.36
CA TRP A 286 4.56 -26.32 6.31
C TRP A 286 3.91 -27.11 5.16
N SER A 287 4.65 -27.34 4.08
CA SER A 287 4.18 -28.10 2.89
C SER A 287 4.39 -29.61 3.00
N ARG A 288 5.24 -30.10 3.90
CA ARG A 288 5.58 -31.55 3.94
C ARG A 288 4.56 -32.42 4.67
N GLY A 289 3.74 -31.86 5.55
CA GLY A 289 2.78 -32.63 6.34
C GLY A 289 1.50 -33.07 5.62
N ARG A 290 1.17 -32.47 4.46
CA ARG A 290 -0.07 -32.80 3.71
C ARG A 290 0.12 -33.68 2.49
N SER A 291 1.32 -33.79 1.94
CA SER A 291 1.59 -34.67 0.78
C SER A 291 1.84 -36.13 1.17
N GLU A 292 2.23 -36.41 2.41
CA GLU A 292 2.49 -37.80 2.86
C GLU A 292 1.22 -38.53 3.28
N GLU A 293 0.22 -37.87 3.84
CA GLU A 293 -1.07 -38.47 4.18
C GLU A 293 -1.87 -38.89 2.93
N HIS A 294 -1.83 -38.10 1.86
CA HIS A 294 -2.55 -38.43 0.60
C HIS A 294 -1.87 -39.54 -0.22
N THR A 295 -0.54 -39.71 -0.07
CA THR A 295 0.20 -40.78 -0.77
C THR A 295 0.07 -42.12 -0.06
N SER A 296 -0.12 -42.14 1.24
CA SER A 296 -0.31 -43.37 2.02
C SER A 296 -1.71 -43.96 1.83
N GLU A 297 -2.75 -43.12 1.62
CA GLU A 297 -4.11 -43.64 1.32
C GLU A 297 -4.23 -44.27 -0.07
N LEU A 298 -3.47 -43.77 -1.07
CA LEU A 298 -3.47 -44.36 -2.42
C LEU A 298 -2.63 -45.63 -2.53
N GLN A 299 -1.68 -45.87 -1.63
CA GLN A 299 -0.91 -47.14 -1.60
C GLN A 299 -1.55 -48.22 -0.77
N SER A 300 -2.58 -47.94 0.03
CA SER A 300 -3.31 -48.97 0.80
C SER A 300 -4.53 -49.54 0.10
N GLN A 301 -4.82 -49.11 -1.15
CA GLN A 301 -5.95 -49.60 -1.98
C GLN A 301 -5.48 -50.31 -3.30
N GLY A 302 -4.22 -50.72 -3.37
CA GLY A 302 -3.66 -51.48 -4.49
C GLY A 302 -3.41 -52.94 -4.15
#